data_e8ade1d94c42027db768261ddab47595
#
_entry.id   e8ade1d94c42027db768261ddab47595
#
_cell.length_a   1.000
_cell.length_b   1.000
_cell.length_c   1.000
_cell.angle_alpha   90.00
_cell.angle_beta   90.00
_cell.angle_gamma   90.00
#
_symmetry.space_group_name_H-M   'P 1'
#
loop_
_entity.id
_entity.type
_entity.pdbx_description
1 polymer ?
#
loop_
_entity_poly.entity_id
_entity_poly.type
_entity_poly.pdbx_seq_one_letter_code
_entity_poly.pdbx_strand_id
1 'polypeptide(L)'
;MNSSAWDKFRKQQATEREQLQRLLSGIHGLLAKCHTTAPTEIELSALEALLHSFYTGVENIFKRVAVELDGEPVRGDSWHRELLLRMKSPTAHRPALLSEELHDTLNEYLRFRHVFRNAYSFDLDWQKMSPLVLRLEETFQKLEKALNDFLK
;
A
#
# COMPACT_ATOMS: atom_id res chain seq x y z
N MET A 1 23.21 -14.24 -1.02
CA MET A 1 22.00 -13.75 -0.34
C MET A 1 21.98 -14.24 1.10
N ASN A 2 21.57 -13.41 2.02
CA ASN A 2 21.47 -13.77 3.43
C ASN A 2 20.11 -14.43 3.71
N SER A 3 20.08 -15.76 3.86
CA SER A 3 18.85 -16.50 4.09
C SER A 3 18.16 -16.13 5.41
N SER A 4 18.94 -15.70 6.44
CA SER A 4 18.37 -15.23 7.71
C SER A 4 17.58 -13.94 7.53
N ALA A 5 18.09 -13.00 6.72
CA ALA A 5 17.38 -11.77 6.40
C ALA A 5 16.09 -12.04 5.64
N TRP A 6 16.14 -12.96 4.67
CA TRP A 6 14.96 -13.35 3.91
C TRP A 6 13.92 -14.05 4.79
N ASP A 7 14.35 -14.91 5.71
CA ASP A 7 13.43 -15.58 6.64
C ASP A 7 12.74 -14.57 7.55
N LYS A 8 13.47 -13.59 8.04
CA LYS A 8 12.92 -12.53 8.88
C LYS A 8 11.91 -11.69 8.08
N PHE A 9 12.28 -11.31 6.86
CA PHE A 9 11.38 -10.56 5.98
C PHE A 9 10.10 -11.34 5.67
N ARG A 10 10.21 -12.66 5.39
CA ARG A 10 9.03 -13.50 5.13
C ARG A 10 8.02 -13.44 6.27
N LYS A 11 8.49 -13.53 7.51
CA LYS A 11 7.62 -13.47 8.69
C LYS A 11 7.00 -12.08 8.87
N GLN A 12 7.79 -11.03 8.70
CA GLN A 12 7.32 -9.66 8.88
C GLN A 12 6.28 -9.28 7.84
N GLN A 13 6.53 -9.60 6.57
CA GLN A 13 5.58 -9.28 5.51
C GLN A 13 4.29 -10.10 5.63
N ALA A 14 4.38 -11.36 6.10
CA ALA A 14 3.20 -12.18 6.31
C ALA A 14 2.27 -11.56 7.35
N THR A 15 2.81 -11.02 8.44
CA THR A 15 2.04 -10.33 9.47
C THR A 15 1.33 -9.09 8.92
N GLU A 16 2.05 -8.25 8.16
CA GLU A 16 1.45 -7.05 7.56
C GLU A 16 0.40 -7.40 6.51
N ARG A 17 0.67 -8.43 5.68
CA ARG A 17 -0.32 -8.89 4.68
C ARG A 17 -1.60 -9.35 5.34
N GLU A 18 -1.50 -10.10 6.45
CA GLU A 18 -2.67 -10.55 7.20
C GLU A 18 -3.48 -9.36 7.71
N GLN A 19 -2.82 -8.33 8.24
CA GLN A 19 -3.50 -7.11 8.69
C GLN A 19 -4.22 -6.41 7.55
N LEU A 20 -3.59 -6.32 6.39
CA LEU A 20 -4.21 -5.72 5.20
C LEU A 20 -5.40 -6.55 4.71
N GLN A 21 -5.28 -7.87 4.72
CA GLN A 21 -6.38 -8.76 4.36
C GLN A 21 -7.58 -8.57 5.29
N ARG A 22 -7.34 -8.46 6.59
CA ARG A 22 -8.40 -8.19 7.57
C ARG A 22 -9.04 -6.83 7.37
N LEU A 23 -8.23 -5.81 7.09
CA LEU A 23 -8.72 -4.46 6.82
C LEU A 23 -9.70 -4.46 5.64
N LEU A 24 -9.31 -5.07 4.53
CA LEU A 24 -10.14 -5.11 3.32
C LEU A 24 -11.36 -6.00 3.48
N SER A 25 -11.23 -7.14 4.15
CA SER A 25 -12.37 -8.03 4.43
C SER A 25 -13.43 -7.32 5.28
N GLY A 26 -13.00 -6.55 6.27
CA GLY A 26 -13.92 -5.85 7.17
C GLY A 26 -14.73 -4.76 6.48
N ILE A 27 -14.26 -4.24 5.37
CA ILE A 27 -14.94 -3.15 4.65
C ILE A 27 -15.43 -3.56 3.27
N HIS A 28 -15.32 -4.85 2.94
CA HIS A 28 -15.68 -5.36 1.61
C HIS A 28 -17.10 -4.98 1.19
N GLY A 29 -18.07 -5.04 2.10
CA GLY A 29 -19.47 -4.67 1.80
C GLY A 29 -19.60 -3.23 1.34
N LEU A 30 -18.90 -2.30 2.00
CA LEU A 30 -18.91 -0.90 1.58
C LEU A 30 -18.22 -0.71 0.24
N LEU A 31 -17.09 -1.39 0.02
CA LEU A 31 -16.38 -1.32 -1.27
C LEU A 31 -17.28 -1.82 -2.42
N ALA A 32 -18.00 -2.91 -2.20
CA ALA A 32 -18.94 -3.44 -3.19
C ALA A 32 -20.07 -2.44 -3.48
N LYS A 33 -20.63 -1.83 -2.44
CA LYS A 33 -21.68 -0.83 -2.56
C LYS A 33 -21.23 0.38 -3.38
N CYS A 34 -19.99 0.80 -3.24
CA CYS A 34 -19.44 1.97 -3.94
C CYS A 34 -19.41 1.80 -5.46
N HIS A 35 -19.47 0.58 -5.97
CA HIS A 35 -19.53 0.34 -7.42
C HIS A 35 -20.87 0.76 -8.04
N THR A 36 -21.94 0.86 -7.24
CA THR A 36 -23.28 1.18 -7.75
C THR A 36 -23.90 2.43 -7.10
N THR A 37 -23.43 2.83 -5.93
CA THR A 37 -24.01 3.93 -5.13
C THR A 37 -22.90 4.80 -4.59
N ALA A 38 -23.02 6.12 -4.75
CA ALA A 38 -22.07 7.05 -4.17
C ALA A 38 -22.16 6.97 -2.64
N PRO A 39 -21.00 7.02 -1.93
CA PRO A 39 -21.00 6.95 -0.47
C PRO A 39 -21.55 8.23 0.16
N THR A 40 -22.09 8.07 1.37
CA THR A 40 -22.48 9.19 2.22
C THR A 40 -21.24 9.90 2.77
N GLU A 41 -21.42 11.06 3.39
CA GLU A 41 -20.31 11.78 4.02
C GLU A 41 -19.62 10.96 5.10
N ILE A 42 -20.40 10.22 5.91
CA ILE A 42 -19.83 9.34 6.95
C ILE A 42 -19.04 8.21 6.27
N GLU A 43 -19.58 7.63 5.22
CA GLU A 43 -18.88 6.57 4.48
C GLU A 43 -17.60 7.09 3.80
N LEU A 44 -17.61 8.34 3.30
CA LEU A 44 -16.38 8.96 2.77
C LEU A 44 -15.28 9.06 3.83
N SER A 45 -15.63 9.41 5.05
CA SER A 45 -14.66 9.45 6.15
C SER A 45 -14.08 8.07 6.43
N ALA A 46 -14.92 7.03 6.42
CA ALA A 46 -14.45 5.66 6.60
C ALA A 46 -13.53 5.22 5.47
N LEU A 47 -13.86 5.59 4.23
CA LEU A 47 -13.05 5.26 3.04
C LEU A 47 -11.71 6.01 3.05
N GLU A 48 -11.70 7.26 3.49
CA GLU A 48 -10.46 8.03 3.62
C GLU A 48 -9.54 7.34 4.64
N ALA A 49 -10.07 6.97 5.81
CA ALA A 49 -9.30 6.25 6.82
C ALA A 49 -8.79 4.92 6.29
N LEU A 50 -9.60 4.21 5.50
CA LEU A 50 -9.22 2.97 4.85
C LEU A 50 -8.02 3.17 3.90
N LEU A 51 -8.07 4.18 3.05
CA LEU A 51 -6.99 4.44 2.09
C LEU A 51 -5.69 4.78 2.81
N HIS A 52 -5.75 5.55 3.90
CA HIS A 52 -4.57 5.83 4.73
C HIS A 52 -4.01 4.57 5.37
N SER A 53 -4.86 3.76 5.97
CA SER A 53 -4.44 2.51 6.62
C SER A 53 -3.87 1.52 5.63
N PHE A 54 -4.47 1.42 4.45
CA PHE A 54 -3.97 0.55 3.39
C PHE A 54 -2.55 0.93 3.00
N TYR A 55 -2.31 2.20 2.68
CA TYR A 55 -0.98 2.62 2.24
C TYR A 55 0.04 2.53 3.39
N THR A 56 -0.37 2.78 4.63
CA THR A 56 0.52 2.60 5.78
C THR A 56 0.99 1.15 5.88
N GLY A 57 0.09 0.18 5.70
CA GLY A 57 0.46 -1.24 5.71
C GLY A 57 1.40 -1.60 4.56
N VAL A 58 1.12 -1.10 3.36
CA VAL A 58 1.99 -1.29 2.19
C VAL A 58 3.39 -0.75 2.49
N GLU A 59 3.46 0.47 3.01
CA GLU A 59 4.72 1.13 3.32
C GLU A 59 5.50 0.40 4.40
N ASN A 60 4.81 -0.19 5.39
CA ASN A 60 5.46 -1.01 6.41
C ASN A 60 6.17 -2.21 5.79
N ILE A 61 5.58 -2.84 4.79
CA ILE A 61 6.23 -3.95 4.06
C ILE A 61 7.49 -3.43 3.35
N PHE A 62 7.40 -2.29 2.68
CA PHE A 62 8.52 -1.71 1.95
C PHE A 62 9.67 -1.30 2.89
N LYS A 63 9.34 -0.79 4.07
CA LYS A 63 10.35 -0.50 5.10
C LYS A 63 11.12 -1.75 5.51
N ARG A 64 10.43 -2.89 5.57
CA ARG A 64 11.10 -4.16 5.89
C ARG A 64 12.05 -4.61 4.78
N VAL A 65 11.66 -4.40 3.53
CA VAL A 65 12.57 -4.65 2.39
C VAL A 65 13.84 -3.81 2.57
N ALA A 66 13.68 -2.52 2.81
CA ALA A 66 14.83 -1.61 2.93
C ALA A 66 15.75 -2.01 4.11
N VAL A 67 15.19 -2.26 5.28
CA VAL A 67 15.98 -2.57 6.48
C VAL A 67 16.56 -3.98 6.41
N GLU A 68 15.76 -4.99 6.11
CA GLU A 68 16.18 -6.37 6.22
C GLU A 68 16.99 -6.86 5.01
N LEU A 69 16.59 -6.46 3.80
CA LEU A 69 17.22 -6.93 2.58
C LEU A 69 18.25 -5.94 2.00
N ASP A 70 17.97 -4.65 2.06
CA ASP A 70 18.87 -3.61 1.55
C ASP A 70 19.87 -3.15 2.63
N GLY A 71 19.58 -3.42 3.90
CA GLY A 71 20.52 -3.17 5.00
C GLY A 71 20.43 -1.79 5.63
N GLU A 72 19.54 -0.91 5.14
CA GLU A 72 19.39 0.42 5.73
C GLU A 72 18.02 1.03 5.43
N PRO A 73 17.46 1.83 6.36
CA PRO A 73 16.19 2.52 6.09
C PRO A 73 16.40 3.66 5.11
N VAL A 74 15.34 4.03 4.41
CA VAL A 74 15.31 5.25 3.59
C VAL A 74 15.06 6.45 4.54
N ARG A 75 15.82 7.51 4.38
CA ARG A 75 15.79 8.69 5.25
C ARG A 75 15.61 9.97 4.43
N GLY A 76 15.32 11.08 5.13
CA GLY A 76 15.18 12.39 4.52
C GLY A 76 13.73 12.82 4.40
N ASP A 77 13.51 14.05 3.94
CA ASP A 77 12.17 14.65 3.89
C ASP A 77 11.24 13.96 2.87
N SER A 78 11.83 13.38 1.82
CA SER A 78 11.09 12.70 0.75
C SER A 78 11.11 11.18 0.91
N TRP A 79 11.30 10.66 2.13
CA TRP A 79 11.53 9.23 2.31
C TRP A 79 10.38 8.34 1.83
N HIS A 80 9.13 8.81 1.94
CA HIS A 80 7.98 8.04 1.47
C HIS A 80 8.07 7.76 -0.03
N ARG A 81 8.37 8.78 -0.82
CA ARG A 81 8.49 8.67 -2.27
C ARG A 81 9.73 7.88 -2.66
N GLU A 82 10.84 8.12 -1.98
CA GLU A 82 12.10 7.42 -2.22
C GLU A 82 11.96 5.92 -1.92
N LEU A 83 11.27 5.58 -0.83
CA LEU A 83 11.02 4.19 -0.47
C LEU A 83 10.22 3.46 -1.56
N LEU A 84 9.12 4.08 -2.01
CA LEU A 84 8.31 3.50 -3.07
C LEU A 84 9.10 3.35 -4.37
N LEU A 85 9.89 4.35 -4.73
CA LEU A 85 10.72 4.33 -5.93
C LEU A 85 11.77 3.20 -5.87
N ARG A 86 12.38 3.02 -4.70
CA ARG A 86 13.40 1.99 -4.49
C ARG A 86 12.85 0.57 -4.73
N MET A 87 11.56 0.35 -4.47
CA MET A 87 10.95 -0.97 -4.62
C MET A 87 10.86 -1.44 -6.08
N LYS A 88 10.92 -0.54 -7.05
CA LYS A 88 10.89 -0.94 -8.47
C LYS A 88 12.26 -1.18 -9.07
N SER A 89 13.33 -1.04 -8.27
CA SER A 89 14.71 -1.29 -8.74
C SER A 89 15.31 -2.50 -8.03
N PRO A 90 16.02 -3.37 -8.75
CA PRO A 90 16.70 -4.48 -8.09
C PRO A 90 17.96 -3.97 -7.37
N THR A 91 18.42 -4.76 -6.39
CA THR A 91 19.71 -4.53 -5.73
C THR A 91 20.56 -5.79 -5.90
N ALA A 92 21.81 -5.75 -5.40
CA ALA A 92 22.69 -6.92 -5.40
C ALA A 92 22.11 -8.07 -4.58
N HIS A 93 21.18 -7.79 -3.64
CA HIS A 93 20.68 -8.75 -2.68
C HIS A 93 19.25 -9.21 -2.94
N ARG A 94 18.55 -8.59 -3.90
CA ARG A 94 17.15 -8.93 -4.18
C ARG A 94 16.71 -8.42 -5.55
N PRO A 95 15.69 -9.05 -6.15
CA PRO A 95 15.09 -8.52 -7.39
C PRO A 95 14.23 -7.27 -7.10
N ALA A 96 13.74 -6.64 -8.15
CA ALA A 96 12.72 -5.61 -8.02
C ALA A 96 11.44 -6.21 -7.46
N LEU A 97 10.78 -5.52 -6.53
CA LEU A 97 9.49 -5.95 -5.99
C LEU A 97 8.34 -5.49 -6.86
N LEU A 98 8.39 -4.25 -7.34
CA LEU A 98 7.29 -3.64 -8.07
C LEU A 98 7.60 -3.47 -9.54
N SER A 99 6.59 -3.73 -10.38
CA SER A 99 6.60 -3.30 -11.78
C SER A 99 6.42 -1.79 -11.84
N GLU A 100 6.72 -1.21 -13.00
CA GLU A 100 6.44 0.21 -13.26
C GLU A 100 4.97 0.53 -13.06
N GLU A 101 4.08 -0.30 -13.59
CA GLU A 101 2.63 -0.11 -13.47
C GLU A 101 2.16 -0.13 -12.01
N LEU A 102 2.60 -1.13 -11.23
CA LEU A 102 2.19 -1.23 -9.82
C LEU A 102 2.76 -0.09 -8.99
N HIS A 103 4.00 0.30 -9.27
CA HIS A 103 4.60 1.48 -8.65
C HIS A 103 3.73 2.72 -8.90
N ASP A 104 3.33 2.95 -10.14
CA ASP A 104 2.55 4.14 -10.50
C ASP A 104 1.17 4.12 -9.82
N THR A 105 0.54 2.95 -9.76
CA THR A 105 -0.74 2.79 -9.06
C THR A 105 -0.60 3.11 -7.58
N LEU A 106 0.41 2.54 -6.91
CA LEU A 106 0.64 2.80 -5.49
C LEU A 106 1.02 4.25 -5.21
N ASN A 107 1.69 4.90 -6.16
CA ASN A 107 2.03 6.31 -6.03
C ASN A 107 0.78 7.20 -5.96
N GLU A 108 -0.31 6.80 -6.62
CA GLU A 108 -1.58 7.53 -6.51
C GLU A 108 -2.14 7.48 -5.09
N TYR A 109 -2.02 6.32 -4.40
CA TYR A 109 -2.42 6.18 -2.99
C TYR A 109 -1.54 7.03 -2.07
N LEU A 110 -0.25 7.07 -2.33
CA LEU A 110 0.68 7.90 -1.57
C LEU A 110 0.34 9.38 -1.73
N ARG A 111 0.08 9.83 -2.95
CA ARG A 111 -0.28 11.22 -3.23
C ARG A 111 -1.60 11.60 -2.55
N PHE A 112 -2.59 10.72 -2.60
CA PHE A 112 -3.86 10.94 -1.89
C PHE A 112 -3.61 11.13 -0.39
N ARG A 113 -2.82 10.24 0.22
CA ARG A 113 -2.50 10.33 1.65
C ARG A 113 -1.85 11.66 1.98
N HIS A 114 -0.91 12.11 1.14
CA HIS A 114 -0.20 13.37 1.37
C HIS A 114 -1.14 14.57 1.34
N VAL A 115 -2.07 14.59 0.40
CA VAL A 115 -2.99 15.72 0.20
C VAL A 115 -4.12 15.75 1.23
N PHE A 116 -4.67 14.59 1.59
CA PHE A 116 -5.91 14.49 2.37
C PHE A 116 -5.76 14.01 3.80
N ARG A 117 -4.54 13.81 4.30
CA ARG A 117 -4.35 13.13 5.59
C ARG A 117 -4.94 13.86 6.80
N ASN A 118 -5.22 15.15 6.70
CA ASN A 118 -5.83 15.94 7.76
C ASN A 118 -7.13 16.61 7.30
N ALA A 119 -7.74 16.11 6.23
CA ALA A 119 -8.95 16.70 5.68
C ALA A 119 -10.16 16.42 6.57
N TYR A 120 -11.04 17.42 6.69
CA TYR A 120 -12.35 17.20 7.28
C TYR A 120 -13.25 16.44 6.31
N SER A 121 -14.28 15.76 6.82
CA SER A 121 -15.17 14.94 5.98
C SER A 121 -15.83 15.74 4.86
N PHE A 122 -16.15 17.01 5.11
CA PHE A 122 -16.78 17.87 4.11
C PHE A 122 -15.81 18.34 3.01
N ASP A 123 -14.49 18.14 3.21
CA ASP A 123 -13.46 18.45 2.22
C ASP A 123 -13.15 17.26 1.32
N LEU A 124 -13.68 16.08 1.64
CA LEU A 124 -13.45 14.88 0.85
C LEU A 124 -14.29 14.91 -0.43
N ASP A 125 -13.68 14.51 -1.54
CA ASP A 125 -14.30 14.53 -2.86
C ASP A 125 -14.37 13.11 -3.40
N TRP A 126 -15.59 12.57 -3.51
CA TRP A 126 -15.79 11.22 -4.02
C TRP A 126 -15.23 11.05 -5.43
N GLN A 127 -15.34 12.07 -6.30
CA GLN A 127 -14.81 11.96 -7.66
C GLN A 127 -13.29 11.75 -7.67
N LYS A 128 -12.58 12.35 -6.72
CA LYS A 128 -11.13 12.16 -6.59
C LYS A 128 -10.78 10.85 -5.91
N MET A 129 -11.63 10.40 -4.99
CA MET A 129 -11.39 9.16 -4.24
C MET A 129 -11.82 7.91 -4.99
N SER A 130 -12.84 8.01 -5.83
CA SER A 130 -13.47 6.84 -6.45
C SER A 130 -12.50 5.96 -7.23
N PRO A 131 -11.57 6.48 -8.05
CA PRO A 131 -10.64 5.60 -8.75
C PRO A 131 -9.80 4.75 -7.79
N LEU A 132 -9.40 5.32 -6.65
CA LEU A 132 -8.59 4.60 -5.65
C LEU A 132 -9.43 3.58 -4.89
N VAL A 133 -10.64 3.96 -4.49
CA VAL A 133 -11.55 3.07 -3.75
C VAL A 133 -11.97 1.90 -4.61
N LEU A 134 -12.38 2.15 -5.85
CA LEU A 134 -12.91 1.12 -6.74
C LEU A 134 -11.83 0.13 -7.20
N ARG A 135 -10.56 0.53 -7.19
CA ARG A 135 -9.43 -0.33 -7.57
C ARG A 135 -8.71 -0.96 -6.38
N LEU A 136 -9.14 -0.66 -5.15
CA LEU A 136 -8.34 -1.00 -3.97
C LEU A 136 -8.11 -2.50 -3.85
N GLU A 137 -9.15 -3.31 -3.97
CA GLU A 137 -9.02 -4.77 -3.85
C GLU A 137 -8.15 -5.36 -4.96
N GLU A 138 -8.32 -4.89 -6.19
CA GLU A 138 -7.48 -5.30 -7.32
C GLU A 138 -6.02 -4.92 -7.09
N THR A 139 -5.77 -3.70 -6.61
CA THR A 139 -4.41 -3.23 -6.31
C THR A 139 -3.76 -4.10 -5.26
N PHE A 140 -4.50 -4.45 -4.22
CA PHE A 140 -3.97 -5.34 -3.17
C PHE A 140 -3.65 -6.72 -3.73
N GLN A 141 -4.51 -7.28 -4.57
CA GLN A 141 -4.25 -8.57 -5.21
C GLN A 141 -2.98 -8.53 -6.07
N LYS A 142 -2.76 -7.46 -6.79
CA LYS A 142 -1.53 -7.26 -7.58
C LYS A 142 -0.30 -7.18 -6.69
N LEU A 143 -0.42 -6.50 -5.55
CA LEU A 143 0.67 -6.43 -4.58
C LEU A 143 0.96 -7.82 -3.99
N GLU A 144 -0.07 -8.58 -3.65
CA GLU A 144 0.10 -9.94 -3.12
C GLU A 144 0.82 -10.83 -4.13
N LYS A 145 0.44 -10.75 -5.40
CA LYS A 145 1.11 -11.51 -6.46
C LYS A 145 2.58 -11.09 -6.58
N ALA A 146 2.84 -9.78 -6.55
CA ALA A 146 4.21 -9.27 -6.62
C ALA A 146 5.05 -9.79 -5.46
N LEU A 147 4.48 -9.80 -4.24
CA LEU A 147 5.18 -10.34 -3.06
C LEU A 147 5.42 -11.84 -3.18
N ASN A 148 4.44 -12.59 -3.67
CA ASN A 148 4.61 -14.04 -3.86
C ASN A 148 5.73 -14.33 -4.86
N ASP A 149 5.79 -13.60 -5.95
CA ASP A 149 6.86 -13.75 -6.95
C ASP A 149 8.21 -13.32 -6.38
N PHE A 150 8.23 -12.25 -5.59
CA PHE A 150 9.44 -11.73 -4.94
C PHE A 150 10.03 -12.73 -3.94
N LEU A 151 9.18 -13.47 -3.25
CA LEU A 151 9.60 -14.44 -2.22
C LEU A 151 10.03 -15.80 -2.78
N LYS A 152 9.91 -16.02 -4.07
CA LYS A 152 10.37 -17.28 -4.72
C LYS A 152 11.92 -17.35 -4.82
#